data_277070a6f9cb6d0615955385c541c5e5
#
_entry.id   277070a6f9cb6d0615955385c541c5e5
#
_cell.length_a   1.000
_cell.length_b   1.000
_cell.length_c   1.000
_cell.angle_alpha   90.00
_cell.angle_beta   90.00
_cell.angle_gamma   90.00
#
_symmetry.space_group_name_H-M   'P 1'
#
loop_
_entity.id
_entity.type
_entity.pdbx_description
1 polymer ?
#
loop_
_entity_poly.entity_id
_entity_poly.type
_entity_poly.pdbx_seq_one_letter_code
_entity_poly.pdbx_strand_id
1 'polypeptide(L)'
;MLSTAKYLIKNLENYPNEDAISSKGKSGSWDTKTWSEFYELVRSISKSFISFGIDKNDKISIYSYNRIEWNACYLATQLTNSVAVGVYHTSSSEEVEWVVGNSDSKIIFVGNNPNDNDENDRMPIHRLHKVLKNLDKLEAVVIMDDTPTIDHEKVITWKEFLNKGKDIDEKQVLDENGNCLL
;
A
#
# COMPACT_ATOMS: atom_id res chain seq x y z
N MET A 1 -8.18 6.47 -23.66
CA MET A 1 -7.04 5.66 -23.17
C MET A 1 -7.54 4.87 -21.97
N LEU A 2 -7.27 3.57 -21.90
CA LEU A 2 -7.67 2.77 -20.73
C LEU A 2 -6.78 3.15 -19.53
N SER A 3 -7.37 3.36 -18.34
CA SER A 3 -6.61 3.55 -17.11
C SER A 3 -5.94 2.23 -16.66
N THR A 4 -4.93 2.30 -15.80
CA THR A 4 -4.27 1.11 -15.23
C THR A 4 -5.28 0.21 -14.50
N ALA A 5 -6.25 0.80 -13.80
CA ALA A 5 -7.35 0.08 -13.16
C ALA A 5 -8.18 -0.75 -14.16
N LYS A 6 -8.50 -0.20 -15.34
CA LYS A 6 -9.23 -0.96 -16.38
C LYS A 6 -8.44 -2.13 -16.96
N TYR A 7 -7.11 -2.03 -17.03
CA TYR A 7 -6.28 -3.18 -17.42
C TYR A 7 -6.28 -4.29 -16.37
N LEU A 8 -6.28 -3.94 -15.07
CA LEU A 8 -6.41 -4.91 -14.00
C LEU A 8 -7.72 -5.71 -14.12
N ILE A 9 -8.84 -5.01 -14.29
CA ILE A 9 -10.17 -5.64 -14.44
C ILE A 9 -10.22 -6.50 -15.70
N LYS A 10 -9.71 -6.00 -16.84
CA LYS A 10 -9.66 -6.77 -18.09
C LYS A 10 -8.84 -8.05 -17.98
N ASN A 11 -7.72 -8.02 -17.25
CA ASN A 11 -6.92 -9.22 -17.04
C ASN A 11 -7.61 -10.20 -16.10
N LEU A 12 -8.30 -9.72 -15.06
CA LEU A 12 -9.15 -10.55 -14.22
C LEU A 12 -10.23 -11.28 -15.04
N GLU A 13 -10.91 -10.58 -15.93
CA GLU A 13 -11.97 -11.16 -16.78
C GLU A 13 -11.45 -12.23 -17.77
N ASN A 14 -10.28 -12.00 -18.35
CA ASN A 14 -9.76 -12.87 -19.41
C ASN A 14 -8.85 -14.00 -18.89
N TYR A 15 -8.16 -13.78 -17.77
CA TYR A 15 -7.07 -14.64 -17.29
C TYR A 15 -7.12 -14.87 -15.75
N PRO A 16 -8.31 -15.13 -15.14
CA PRO A 16 -8.47 -15.12 -13.68
C PRO A 16 -7.52 -16.05 -12.92
N ASN A 17 -7.18 -17.18 -13.50
CA ASN A 17 -6.37 -18.23 -12.89
C ASN A 17 -4.90 -18.24 -13.36
N GLU A 18 -4.50 -17.32 -14.23
CA GLU A 18 -3.12 -17.21 -14.68
C GLU A 18 -2.30 -16.35 -13.72
N ASP A 19 -0.99 -16.56 -13.72
CA ASP A 19 -0.05 -15.83 -12.89
C ASP A 19 -0.05 -14.33 -13.24
N ALA A 20 -0.32 -13.50 -12.25
CA ALA A 20 -0.36 -12.04 -12.40
C ALA A 20 0.94 -11.37 -11.94
N ILE A 21 1.43 -11.77 -10.77
CA ILE A 21 2.58 -11.14 -10.13
C ILE A 21 3.30 -12.15 -9.22
N SER A 22 4.62 -12.08 -9.22
CA SER A 22 5.45 -12.89 -8.34
C SER A 22 6.49 -12.04 -7.62
N SER A 23 6.77 -12.37 -6.37
CA SER A 23 7.90 -11.82 -5.62
C SER A 23 8.69 -12.92 -4.93
N LYS A 24 9.96 -12.64 -4.65
CA LYS A 24 10.82 -13.59 -3.96
C LYS A 24 10.70 -13.43 -2.45
N GLY A 25 10.22 -14.47 -1.78
CA GLY A 25 10.07 -14.49 -0.32
C GLY A 25 11.38 -14.69 0.44
N LYS A 26 11.32 -14.62 1.77
CA LYS A 26 12.48 -14.79 2.69
C LYS A 26 13.23 -16.11 2.50
N SER A 27 12.53 -17.19 2.16
CA SER A 27 13.11 -18.52 1.91
C SER A 27 13.80 -18.65 0.55
N GLY A 28 13.72 -17.63 -0.30
CA GLY A 28 14.16 -17.67 -1.70
C GLY A 28 13.15 -18.32 -2.65
N SER A 29 12.02 -18.84 -2.14
CA SER A 29 10.89 -19.30 -2.96
C SER A 29 10.14 -18.12 -3.57
N TRP A 30 9.51 -18.36 -4.72
CA TRP A 30 8.59 -17.39 -5.32
C TRP A 30 7.21 -17.50 -4.68
N ASP A 31 6.69 -16.35 -4.22
CA ASP A 31 5.27 -16.17 -3.91
C ASP A 31 4.61 -15.59 -5.17
N THR A 32 3.65 -16.32 -5.72
CA THR A 32 2.96 -15.95 -6.96
C THR A 32 1.47 -15.85 -6.69
N LYS A 33 0.85 -14.80 -7.20
CA LYS A 33 -0.60 -14.61 -7.15
C LYS A 33 -1.18 -14.65 -8.55
N THR A 34 -2.30 -15.33 -8.69
CA THR A 34 -3.14 -15.27 -9.89
C THR A 34 -3.79 -13.88 -10.03
N TRP A 35 -4.35 -13.58 -11.20
CA TRP A 35 -5.09 -12.33 -11.40
C TRP A 35 -6.26 -12.18 -10.43
N SER A 36 -6.97 -13.28 -10.11
CA SER A 36 -8.05 -13.27 -9.12
C SER A 36 -7.53 -12.92 -7.73
N GLU A 37 -6.47 -13.57 -7.25
CA GLU A 37 -5.90 -13.32 -5.92
C GLU A 37 -5.29 -11.92 -5.81
N PHE A 38 -4.66 -11.45 -6.88
CA PHE A 38 -4.07 -10.11 -6.90
C PHE A 38 -5.15 -9.03 -6.90
N TYR A 39 -6.22 -9.20 -7.69
CA TYR A 39 -7.37 -8.30 -7.69
C TYR A 39 -8.04 -8.24 -6.31
N GLU A 40 -8.27 -9.37 -5.65
CA GLU A 40 -8.85 -9.43 -4.31
C GLU A 40 -8.00 -8.66 -3.28
N LEU A 41 -6.68 -8.74 -3.39
CA LEU A 41 -5.77 -7.95 -2.55
C LEU A 41 -5.92 -6.45 -2.82
N VAL A 42 -5.88 -6.03 -4.08
CA VAL A 42 -6.06 -4.63 -4.49
C VAL A 42 -7.41 -4.08 -4.02
N ARG A 43 -8.48 -4.86 -4.20
CA ARG A 43 -9.83 -4.52 -3.76
C ARG A 43 -9.92 -4.36 -2.24
N SER A 44 -9.33 -5.27 -1.49
CA SER A 44 -9.31 -5.21 -0.02
C SER A 44 -8.59 -3.95 0.49
N ILE A 45 -7.49 -3.56 -0.14
CA ILE A 45 -6.77 -2.32 0.16
C ILE A 45 -7.64 -1.11 -0.17
N SER A 46 -8.32 -1.10 -1.32
CA SER A 46 -9.21 -0.01 -1.74
C SER A 46 -10.36 0.20 -0.75
N LYS A 47 -10.97 -0.89 -0.28
CA LYS A 47 -12.00 -0.84 0.78
C LYS A 47 -11.45 -0.26 2.08
N SER A 48 -10.21 -0.61 2.45
CA SER A 48 -9.57 -0.02 3.62
C SER A 48 -9.30 1.47 3.43
N PHE A 49 -8.88 1.93 2.26
CA PHE A 49 -8.74 3.36 1.97
C PHE A 49 -10.06 4.11 2.21
N ILE A 50 -11.17 3.58 1.71
CA ILE A 50 -12.50 4.18 1.95
C ILE A 50 -12.82 4.25 3.45
N SER A 51 -12.52 3.18 4.22
CA SER A 51 -12.76 3.17 5.67
C SER A 51 -11.92 4.18 6.44
N PHE A 52 -10.75 4.56 5.90
CA PHE A 52 -9.89 5.63 6.42
C PHE A 52 -10.31 7.03 5.92
N GLY A 53 -11.39 7.16 5.15
CA GLY A 53 -11.81 8.43 4.60
C GLY A 53 -10.86 8.98 3.53
N ILE A 54 -10.13 8.10 2.83
CA ILE A 54 -9.33 8.50 1.69
C ILE A 54 -10.24 8.90 0.55
N ASP A 55 -10.04 10.10 0.05
CA ASP A 55 -10.84 10.74 -0.99
C ASP A 55 -9.99 10.97 -2.25
N LYS A 56 -10.67 11.39 -3.30
CA LYS A 56 -10.04 11.74 -4.59
C LYS A 56 -8.89 12.74 -4.40
N ASN A 57 -7.76 12.44 -5.05
CA ASN A 57 -6.51 13.21 -4.97
C ASN A 57 -5.80 13.18 -3.59
N ASP A 58 -6.29 12.46 -2.59
CA ASP A 58 -5.50 12.20 -1.39
C ASP A 58 -4.24 11.41 -1.72
N LYS A 59 -3.18 11.63 -0.99
CA LYS A 59 -1.88 11.03 -1.26
C LYS A 59 -1.61 9.91 -0.27
N ILE A 60 -1.08 8.83 -0.83
CA ILE A 60 -0.71 7.61 -0.11
C ILE A 60 0.77 7.34 -0.41
N SER A 61 1.62 7.46 0.59
CA SER A 61 3.04 7.16 0.45
C SER A 61 3.31 5.65 0.55
N ILE A 62 4.23 5.16 -0.27
CA ILE A 62 4.68 3.75 -0.24
C ILE A 62 6.20 3.76 -0.09
N TYR A 63 6.68 3.43 1.10
CA TYR A 63 8.08 3.39 1.50
C TYR A 63 8.52 1.95 1.74
N SER A 64 8.86 1.24 0.67
CA SER A 64 9.16 -0.18 0.75
C SER A 64 10.03 -0.63 -0.43
N TYR A 65 10.68 -1.77 -0.23
CA TYR A 65 11.25 -2.56 -1.33
C TYR A 65 10.16 -3.09 -2.26
N ASN A 66 10.59 -3.56 -3.44
CA ASN A 66 9.68 -4.17 -4.41
C ASN A 66 9.07 -5.44 -3.83
N ARG A 67 7.74 -5.47 -3.74
CA ARG A 67 6.95 -6.59 -3.24
C ARG A 67 5.54 -6.53 -3.82
N ILE A 68 4.78 -7.63 -3.68
CA ILE A 68 3.42 -7.72 -4.22
C ILE A 68 2.53 -6.61 -3.63
N GLU A 69 2.62 -6.38 -2.33
CA GLU A 69 1.82 -5.37 -1.62
C GLU A 69 2.12 -3.94 -2.11
N TRP A 70 3.37 -3.64 -2.52
CA TRP A 70 3.71 -2.35 -3.11
C TRP A 70 2.87 -2.07 -4.37
N ASN A 71 2.84 -3.05 -5.27
CA ASN A 71 2.05 -2.96 -6.51
C ASN A 71 0.55 -2.95 -6.23
N ALA A 72 0.09 -3.73 -5.25
CA ALA A 72 -1.31 -3.76 -4.85
C ALA A 72 -1.76 -2.41 -4.26
N CYS A 73 -0.97 -1.78 -3.40
CA CYS A 73 -1.24 -0.43 -2.88
C CYS A 73 -1.29 0.61 -4.01
N TYR A 74 -0.32 0.56 -4.95
CA TYR A 74 -0.34 1.44 -6.13
C TYR A 74 -1.63 1.28 -6.94
N LEU A 75 -2.04 0.05 -7.25
CA LEU A 75 -3.28 -0.18 -8.00
C LEU A 75 -4.54 0.20 -7.22
N ALA A 76 -4.52 0.03 -5.89
CA ALA A 76 -5.62 0.46 -5.03
C ALA A 76 -5.81 1.99 -5.08
N THR A 77 -4.72 2.78 -5.17
CA THR A 77 -4.86 4.23 -5.38
C THR A 77 -5.53 4.56 -6.73
N GLN A 78 -5.30 3.74 -7.75
CA GLN A 78 -5.97 3.93 -9.06
C GLN A 78 -7.46 3.58 -9.01
N LEU A 79 -7.87 2.62 -8.18
CA LEU A 79 -9.28 2.27 -7.98
C LEU A 79 -10.03 3.33 -7.15
N THR A 80 -9.34 4.03 -6.26
CA THR A 80 -9.92 5.06 -5.38
C THR A 80 -9.67 6.49 -5.88
N ASN A 81 -9.14 6.68 -7.10
CA ASN A 81 -8.75 7.98 -7.63
C ASN A 81 -7.86 8.83 -6.69
N SER A 82 -7.19 8.18 -5.74
CA SER A 82 -6.14 8.76 -4.91
C SER A 82 -4.78 8.72 -5.62
N VAL A 83 -3.73 9.22 -5.00
CA VAL A 83 -2.41 9.38 -5.63
C VAL A 83 -1.35 8.59 -4.86
N ALA A 84 -0.68 7.66 -5.53
CA ALA A 84 0.49 6.98 -4.96
C ALA A 84 1.73 7.88 -5.00
N VAL A 85 2.42 7.97 -3.88
CA VAL A 85 3.71 8.67 -3.72
C VAL A 85 4.78 7.65 -3.35
N GLY A 86 5.66 7.34 -4.31
CA GLY A 86 6.77 6.41 -4.06
C GLY A 86 7.88 7.07 -3.25
N VAL A 87 8.30 6.42 -2.17
CA VAL A 87 9.49 6.78 -1.40
C VAL A 87 10.53 5.68 -1.59
N TYR A 88 11.73 6.05 -2.01
CA TYR A 88 12.80 5.06 -2.17
C TYR A 88 13.16 4.42 -0.84
N HIS A 89 13.25 3.09 -0.80
CA HIS A 89 13.60 2.33 0.39
C HIS A 89 14.97 2.71 1.00
N THR A 90 15.84 3.33 0.21
CA THR A 90 17.16 3.82 0.65
C THR A 90 17.14 5.27 1.14
N SER A 91 16.02 5.98 1.02
CA SER A 91 15.89 7.38 1.41
C SER A 91 16.25 7.59 2.88
N SER A 92 16.97 8.68 3.16
CA SER A 92 17.29 9.11 4.52
C SER A 92 16.05 9.57 5.26
N SER A 93 16.13 9.77 6.58
CA SER A 93 15.01 10.29 7.37
C SER A 93 14.55 11.66 6.87
N GLU A 94 15.49 12.53 6.49
CA GLU A 94 15.21 13.88 5.98
C GLU A 94 14.51 13.83 4.61
N GLU A 95 14.94 12.91 3.73
CA GLU A 95 14.28 12.70 2.44
C GLU A 95 12.86 12.13 2.61
N VAL A 96 12.67 11.19 3.54
CA VAL A 96 11.35 10.66 3.88
C VAL A 96 10.44 11.77 4.40
N GLU A 97 10.92 12.58 5.35
CA GLU A 97 10.19 13.73 5.88
C GLU A 97 9.79 14.70 4.76
N TRP A 98 10.73 15.02 3.88
CA TRP A 98 10.46 15.93 2.78
C TRP A 98 9.43 15.38 1.79
N VAL A 99 9.57 14.12 1.35
CA VAL A 99 8.64 13.52 0.37
C VAL A 99 7.25 13.37 0.95
N VAL A 100 7.14 12.81 2.15
CA VAL A 100 5.85 12.53 2.81
C VAL A 100 5.17 13.82 3.26
N GLY A 101 5.93 14.74 3.84
CA GLY A 101 5.41 16.04 4.29
C GLY A 101 5.01 16.95 3.12
N ASN A 102 5.85 17.06 2.09
CA ASN A 102 5.55 17.91 0.93
C ASN A 102 4.38 17.39 0.07
N SER A 103 4.13 16.09 0.11
CA SER A 103 2.96 15.50 -0.57
C SER A 103 1.67 15.60 0.24
N ASP A 104 1.72 15.97 1.52
CA ASP A 104 0.57 15.88 2.45
C ASP A 104 -0.04 14.47 2.49
N SER A 105 0.80 13.44 2.50
CA SER A 105 0.33 12.06 2.52
C SER A 105 -0.46 11.75 3.79
N LYS A 106 -1.65 11.15 3.64
CA LYS A 106 -2.51 10.74 4.77
C LYS A 106 -2.10 9.39 5.35
N ILE A 107 -1.69 8.46 4.48
CA ILE A 107 -1.25 7.12 4.88
C ILE A 107 0.14 6.88 4.31
N ILE A 108 0.99 6.21 5.08
CA ILE A 108 2.25 5.65 4.57
C ILE A 108 2.30 4.15 4.82
N PHE A 109 2.59 3.40 3.77
CA PHE A 109 2.92 1.98 3.85
C PHE A 109 4.42 1.81 4.00
N VAL A 110 4.84 1.02 4.98
CA VAL A 110 6.26 0.77 5.27
C VAL A 110 6.54 -0.71 5.18
N GLY A 111 7.50 -1.08 4.34
CA GLY A 111 7.95 -2.47 4.20
C GLY A 111 9.46 -2.56 4.28
N ASN A 112 9.96 -3.31 5.25
CA ASN A 112 11.38 -3.59 5.39
C ASN A 112 11.82 -4.66 4.37
N ASN A 113 13.10 -4.73 4.05
CA ASN A 113 13.62 -5.79 3.23
C ASN A 113 13.58 -7.12 4.00
N PRO A 114 12.91 -8.16 3.50
CA PRO A 114 12.82 -9.44 4.19
C PRO A 114 14.17 -10.15 4.39
N ASN A 115 15.20 -9.74 3.65
CA ASN A 115 16.56 -10.30 3.74
C ASN A 115 17.51 -9.43 4.58
N ASP A 116 17.08 -8.25 5.04
CA ASP A 116 17.88 -7.43 5.94
C ASP A 116 17.76 -7.95 7.37
N ASN A 117 18.84 -8.53 7.87
CA ASN A 117 19.04 -8.78 9.31
C ASN A 117 19.52 -7.51 10.02
N ASP A 118 19.25 -6.34 9.46
CA ASP A 118 19.80 -5.09 9.95
C ASP A 118 19.00 -4.61 11.15
N GLU A 119 19.47 -4.96 12.35
CA GLU A 119 19.00 -4.40 13.63
C GLU A 119 19.34 -2.90 13.77
N ASN A 120 20.07 -2.34 12.80
CA ASN A 120 20.52 -0.97 12.79
C ASN A 120 19.49 -0.03 12.16
N ASP A 121 19.61 1.25 12.45
CA ASP A 121 18.89 2.45 11.99
C ASP A 121 18.60 2.58 10.47
N ARG A 122 18.88 1.56 9.66
CA ARG A 122 18.76 1.57 8.21
C ARG A 122 17.42 1.07 7.69
N MET A 123 16.61 0.41 8.54
CA MET A 123 15.28 -0.03 8.12
C MET A 123 14.37 1.17 7.83
N PRO A 124 13.50 1.09 6.82
CA PRO A 124 12.52 2.12 6.50
C PRO A 124 11.73 2.60 7.72
N ILE A 125 11.29 1.69 8.57
CA ILE A 125 10.49 2.04 9.75
C ILE A 125 11.29 2.87 10.77
N HIS A 126 12.57 2.59 11.00
CA HIS A 126 13.39 3.37 11.96
C HIS A 126 13.69 4.78 11.42
N ARG A 127 13.90 4.92 10.11
CA ARG A 127 14.09 6.22 9.47
C ARG A 127 12.83 7.07 9.54
N LEU A 128 11.67 6.47 9.26
CA LEU A 128 10.38 7.14 9.39
C LEU A 128 10.13 7.57 10.85
N HIS A 129 10.41 6.69 11.82
CA HIS A 129 10.19 6.97 13.24
C HIS A 129 10.91 8.26 13.72
N LYS A 130 12.11 8.51 13.23
CA LYS A 130 12.89 9.72 13.58
C LYS A 130 12.17 11.03 13.22
N VAL A 131 11.36 11.01 12.18
CA VAL A 131 10.70 12.19 11.60
C VAL A 131 9.18 12.18 11.74
N LEU A 132 8.61 11.09 12.25
CA LEU A 132 7.16 10.89 12.32
C LEU A 132 6.42 12.03 13.04
N LYS A 133 7.04 12.61 14.09
CA LYS A 133 6.51 13.74 14.85
C LYS A 133 6.33 15.03 14.00
N ASN A 134 7.01 15.13 12.87
CA ASN A 134 6.96 16.28 11.97
C ASN A 134 5.93 16.08 10.83
N LEU A 135 5.29 14.92 10.76
CA LEU A 135 4.36 14.54 9.70
C LEU A 135 2.91 14.65 10.19
N ASP A 136 2.46 15.89 10.42
CA ASP A 136 1.17 16.19 11.03
C ASP A 136 -0.03 15.68 10.23
N LYS A 137 0.07 15.70 8.90
CA LYS A 137 -1.01 15.24 8.00
C LYS A 137 -1.15 13.73 7.95
N LEU A 138 -0.14 12.99 8.42
CA LEU A 138 -0.15 11.54 8.39
C LEU A 138 -1.12 11.00 9.44
N GLU A 139 -2.11 10.26 9.02
CA GLU A 139 -3.16 9.67 9.85
C GLU A 139 -2.81 8.23 10.26
N ALA A 140 -2.13 7.47 9.38
CA ALA A 140 -1.73 6.09 9.65
C ALA A 140 -0.38 5.72 9.03
N VAL A 141 0.35 4.88 9.75
CA VAL A 141 1.55 4.17 9.31
C VAL A 141 1.22 2.69 9.29
N VAL A 142 1.17 2.10 8.11
CA VAL A 142 0.82 0.69 7.91
C VAL A 142 2.09 -0.12 7.71
N ILE A 143 2.39 -1.02 8.63
CA ILE A 143 3.54 -1.92 8.52
C ILE A 143 3.16 -3.12 7.68
N MET A 144 3.82 -3.29 6.53
CA MET A 144 3.57 -4.40 5.59
C MET A 144 4.15 -5.74 6.08
N ASP A 145 5.02 -5.70 7.08
CA ASP A 145 5.60 -6.87 7.72
C ASP A 145 4.74 -7.29 8.92
N ASP A 146 4.84 -8.58 9.33
CA ASP A 146 3.98 -9.14 10.36
C ASP A 146 4.21 -8.57 11.77
N THR A 147 5.35 -7.93 12.01
CA THR A 147 5.73 -7.43 13.34
C THR A 147 6.04 -5.94 13.28
N PRO A 148 5.21 -5.07 13.88
CA PRO A 148 5.54 -3.66 14.09
C PRO A 148 6.81 -3.53 14.95
N THR A 149 7.70 -2.64 14.53
CA THR A 149 8.98 -2.45 15.22
C THR A 149 9.00 -1.19 16.09
N ILE A 150 7.94 -0.37 16.04
CA ILE A 150 7.81 0.85 16.84
C ILE A 150 6.44 0.92 17.52
N ASP A 151 6.42 1.42 18.75
CA ASP A 151 5.19 1.70 19.51
C ASP A 151 4.80 3.17 19.28
N HIS A 152 3.72 3.38 18.54
CA HIS A 152 3.19 4.71 18.25
C HIS A 152 1.71 4.60 17.84
N GLU A 153 0.88 5.54 18.28
CA GLU A 153 -0.59 5.52 18.07
C GLU A 153 -1.05 5.46 16.62
N LYS A 154 -0.26 6.02 15.69
CA LYS A 154 -0.55 5.99 14.24
C LYS A 154 -0.12 4.69 13.57
N VAL A 155 0.61 3.81 14.25
CA VAL A 155 1.16 2.58 13.67
C VAL A 155 0.18 1.43 13.81
N ILE A 156 -0.13 0.81 12.69
CA ILE A 156 -1.00 -0.37 12.61
C ILE A 156 -0.35 -1.44 11.74
N THR A 157 -0.71 -2.68 11.98
CA THR A 157 -0.29 -3.83 11.19
C THR A 157 -1.04 -3.89 9.86
N TRP A 158 -0.47 -4.57 8.88
CA TRP A 158 -1.13 -4.89 7.61
C TRP A 158 -2.50 -5.56 7.81
N LYS A 159 -2.58 -6.49 8.74
CA LYS A 159 -3.82 -7.20 9.06
C LYS A 159 -4.89 -6.27 9.65
N GLU A 160 -4.52 -5.40 10.56
CA GLU A 160 -5.45 -4.40 11.13
C GLU A 160 -5.93 -3.44 10.06
N PHE A 161 -5.04 -2.98 9.19
CA PHE A 161 -5.40 -2.13 8.06
C PHE A 161 -6.43 -2.81 7.15
N LEU A 162 -6.18 -4.04 6.70
CA LEU A 162 -7.14 -4.77 5.84
C LEU A 162 -8.46 -5.06 6.55
N ASN A 163 -8.44 -5.30 7.87
CA ASN A 163 -9.65 -5.52 8.65
C ASN A 163 -10.58 -4.29 8.70
N LYS A 164 -10.04 -3.07 8.61
CA LYS A 164 -10.84 -1.84 8.57
C LYS A 164 -11.77 -1.78 7.36
N GLY A 165 -11.38 -2.36 6.23
CA GLY A 165 -12.18 -2.38 5.01
C GLY A 165 -13.23 -3.49 4.93
N LYS A 166 -13.30 -4.42 5.88
CA LYS A 166 -14.15 -5.62 5.74
C LYS A 166 -15.64 -5.32 5.56
N ASP A 167 -16.14 -4.30 6.25
CA ASP A 167 -17.56 -3.94 6.24
C ASP A 167 -17.93 -2.92 5.14
N ILE A 168 -16.94 -2.50 4.34
CA ILE A 168 -17.18 -1.60 3.20
C ILE A 168 -17.80 -2.38 2.06
N ASP A 169 -18.94 -1.91 1.54
CA ASP A 169 -19.61 -2.50 0.38
C ASP A 169 -18.72 -2.34 -0.87
N GLU A 170 -18.67 -3.39 -1.69
CA GLU A 170 -17.94 -3.38 -2.97
C GLU A 170 -18.41 -2.28 -3.91
N LYS A 171 -19.69 -1.98 -3.90
CA LYS A 171 -20.31 -0.89 -4.67
C LYS A 171 -19.76 0.51 -4.33
N GLN A 172 -19.03 0.65 -3.23
CA GLN A 172 -18.35 1.90 -2.88
C GLN A 172 -16.97 2.04 -3.55
N VAL A 173 -16.43 0.95 -4.09
CA VAL A 173 -15.14 0.96 -4.80
C VAL A 173 -15.35 1.15 -6.31
N LEU A 174 -16.29 0.40 -6.89
CA LEU A 174 -16.56 0.39 -8.33
C LEU A 174 -18.07 0.53 -8.59
N ASP A 175 -18.43 1.25 -9.67
CA ASP A 175 -19.79 1.25 -10.17
C ASP A 175 -20.15 -0.07 -10.87
N GLU A 176 -21.40 -0.21 -11.30
CA GLU A 176 -21.93 -1.39 -12.01
C GLU A 176 -21.20 -1.69 -13.33
N ASN A 177 -20.45 -0.72 -13.87
CA ASN A 177 -19.67 -0.83 -15.10
C ASN A 177 -18.15 -1.01 -14.83
N GLY A 178 -17.76 -1.21 -13.56
CA GLY A 178 -16.35 -1.35 -13.16
C GLY A 178 -15.55 -0.04 -13.24
N ASN A 179 -16.19 1.13 -13.16
CA ASN A 179 -15.49 2.40 -13.06
C ASN A 179 -15.28 2.77 -11.59
N CYS A 180 -14.14 3.42 -11.29
CA CYS A 180 -13.86 3.96 -9.96
C CYS A 180 -14.91 5.02 -9.56
N LEU A 181 -15.42 4.95 -8.34
CA LEU A 181 -16.50 5.82 -7.85
C LEU A 181 -16.00 7.11 -7.21
N LEU A 182 -14.74 7.18 -6.79
CA LEU A 182 -14.14 8.35 -6.14
C LEU A 182 -13.48 9.29 -7.12
#